data_07f39fa3adc1724d0e09c7bce6e60d54
#
_entry.id   07f39fa3adc1724d0e09c7bce6e60d54
#
_cell.length_a   1.000
_cell.length_b   1.000
_cell.length_c   1.000
_cell.angle_alpha   90.00
_cell.angle_beta   90.00
_cell.angle_gamma   90.00
#
_symmetry.space_group_name_H-M   'P 1'
#
loop_
_entity.id
_entity.type
_entity.pdbx_description
1 polymer ?
#
loop_
_entity_poly.entity_id
_entity_poly.type
_entity_poly.pdbx_seq_one_letter_code
_entity_poly.pdbx_strand_id
1 'polypeptide(L)'
;MGYAMEKVVNPFDSNDFLVLPDNTFIAKMKNPVRLQDVRMQIMKSLENPIGTKSLSVIASEKTRCNPQAKAVIVVSDNTRPVPYKGEEGILMPIICTLMSSGFSTSSITVVIATGTHKAMSEGQIHEMIDEEVFSLGIKVVNHDSKDVDNLTKIGLTSRGTRVTVNSIYMQADLKIL
;
A
#
# COMPACT_ATOMS: atom_id res chain seq x y z
N MET A 1 47.64 -15.29 6.68
CA MET A 1 46.89 -15.98 5.62
C MET A 1 46.07 -14.93 4.89
N GLY A 2 46.43 -14.60 3.64
CA GLY A 2 45.62 -13.68 2.83
C GLY A 2 44.42 -14.42 2.28
N TYR A 3 43.23 -13.86 2.44
CA TYR A 3 42.05 -14.38 1.76
C TYR A 3 42.18 -14.12 0.27
N ALA A 4 41.84 -15.09 -0.55
CA ALA A 4 41.58 -14.84 -1.97
C ALA A 4 40.46 -13.83 -2.10
N MET A 5 40.51 -12.97 -3.14
CA MET A 5 39.55 -11.89 -3.33
C MET A 5 38.90 -12.04 -4.70
N GLU A 6 37.58 -11.91 -4.75
CA GLU A 6 36.79 -11.97 -5.98
C GLU A 6 36.28 -10.58 -6.34
N LYS A 7 36.30 -10.29 -7.66
CA LYS A 7 35.80 -9.04 -8.21
C LYS A 7 34.35 -9.23 -8.67
N VAL A 8 33.43 -8.53 -8.02
CA VAL A 8 31.99 -8.61 -8.28
C VAL A 8 31.50 -7.26 -8.79
N VAL A 9 30.66 -7.25 -9.83
CA VAL A 9 30.05 -6.02 -10.35
C VAL A 9 29.23 -5.36 -9.26
N ASN A 10 29.43 -4.05 -9.06
CA ASN A 10 28.64 -3.27 -8.12
C ASN A 10 27.17 -3.23 -8.60
N PRO A 11 26.18 -3.69 -7.79
CA PRO A 11 24.79 -3.71 -8.20
C PRO A 11 24.17 -2.30 -8.38
N PHE A 12 24.83 -1.27 -7.88
CA PHE A 12 24.38 0.14 -7.97
C PHE A 12 25.08 0.92 -9.08
N ASP A 13 26.22 0.40 -9.60
CA ASP A 13 26.96 0.98 -10.72
C ASP A 13 27.63 -0.14 -11.51
N SER A 14 27.13 -0.39 -12.72
CA SER A 14 27.65 -1.45 -13.61
C SER A 14 29.09 -1.22 -14.09
N ASN A 15 29.60 0.01 -13.96
CA ASN A 15 30.97 0.36 -14.35
C ASN A 15 31.97 0.21 -13.19
N ASP A 16 31.47 -0.08 -11.99
CA ASP A 16 32.28 -0.25 -10.79
C ASP A 16 32.28 -1.70 -10.31
N PHE A 17 33.29 -2.05 -9.49
CA PHE A 17 33.45 -3.41 -8.98
C PHE A 17 33.73 -3.41 -7.48
N LEU A 18 33.08 -4.31 -6.79
CA LEU A 18 33.38 -4.61 -5.39
C LEU A 18 34.42 -5.74 -5.35
N VAL A 19 35.43 -5.56 -4.51
CA VAL A 19 36.44 -6.60 -4.24
C VAL A 19 36.06 -7.25 -2.92
N LEU A 20 35.64 -8.50 -2.97
CA LEU A 20 35.10 -9.24 -1.81
C LEU A 20 35.95 -10.48 -1.54
N PRO A 21 36.04 -10.96 -0.29
CA PRO A 21 36.61 -12.26 0.01
C PRO A 21 35.93 -13.38 -0.80
N ASP A 22 36.69 -14.36 -1.27
CA ASP A 22 36.20 -15.49 -2.08
C ASP A 22 35.15 -16.36 -1.40
N ASN A 23 35.08 -16.33 -0.07
CA ASN A 23 34.06 -17.01 0.73
C ASN A 23 32.81 -16.14 1.00
N THR A 24 32.66 -15.00 0.30
CA THR A 24 31.48 -14.15 0.44
C THR A 24 30.26 -14.81 -0.18
N PHE A 25 29.19 -15.01 0.61
CA PHE A 25 27.91 -15.45 0.09
C PHE A 25 27.14 -14.26 -0.49
N ILE A 26 26.89 -14.29 -1.79
CA ILE A 26 26.10 -13.26 -2.50
C ILE A 26 24.68 -13.78 -2.65
N ALA A 27 23.76 -13.24 -1.85
CA ALA A 27 22.33 -13.54 -2.00
C ALA A 27 21.79 -12.92 -3.29
N LYS A 28 21.23 -13.73 -4.18
CA LYS A 28 20.58 -13.27 -5.41
C LYS A 28 19.11 -13.67 -5.36
N MET A 29 18.24 -12.72 -5.65
CA MET A 29 16.84 -13.03 -5.90
C MET A 29 16.69 -13.77 -7.21
N LYS A 30 15.81 -14.77 -7.25
CA LYS A 30 15.37 -15.34 -8.51
C LYS A 30 14.54 -14.29 -9.27
N ASN A 31 14.80 -14.13 -10.56
CA ASN A 31 13.95 -13.29 -11.40
C ASN A 31 12.52 -13.84 -11.37
N PRO A 32 11.54 -13.04 -10.93
CA PRO A 32 10.15 -13.48 -10.93
C PRO A 32 9.68 -13.67 -12.38
N VAL A 33 8.81 -14.65 -12.60
CA VAL A 33 8.09 -14.77 -13.85
C VAL A 33 7.02 -13.67 -13.85
N ARG A 34 6.98 -12.84 -14.93
CA ARG A 34 5.95 -11.82 -15.08
C ARG A 34 4.57 -12.49 -15.13
N LEU A 35 3.64 -11.97 -14.35
CA LEU A 35 2.25 -12.41 -14.41
C LEU A 35 1.64 -12.07 -15.76
N GLN A 36 0.91 -13.02 -16.33
CA GLN A 36 0.03 -12.75 -17.48
C GLN A 36 -1.32 -12.30 -16.94
N ASP A 37 -2.02 -11.42 -17.67
CA ASP A 37 -3.35 -10.93 -17.32
C ASP A 37 -3.40 -10.39 -15.86
N VAL A 38 -2.53 -9.44 -15.56
CA VAL A 38 -2.34 -8.89 -14.20
C VAL A 38 -3.67 -8.50 -13.58
N ARG A 39 -4.55 -7.81 -14.33
CA ARG A 39 -5.88 -7.41 -13.85
C ARG A 39 -6.73 -8.59 -13.39
N MET A 40 -6.77 -9.66 -14.17
CA MET A 40 -7.49 -10.88 -13.79
C MET A 40 -6.90 -11.53 -12.54
N GLN A 41 -5.57 -11.54 -12.41
CA GLN A 41 -4.91 -12.10 -11.22
C GLN A 41 -5.21 -11.27 -9.97
N ILE A 42 -5.25 -9.94 -10.08
CA ILE A 42 -5.67 -9.06 -8.98
C ILE A 42 -7.11 -9.39 -8.56
N MET A 43 -8.05 -9.40 -9.51
CA MET A 43 -9.45 -9.74 -9.21
C MET A 43 -9.59 -11.13 -8.57
N LYS A 44 -8.88 -12.13 -9.10
CA LYS A 44 -8.85 -13.47 -8.51
C LYS A 44 -8.32 -13.48 -7.08
N SER A 45 -7.33 -12.67 -6.77
CA SER A 45 -6.78 -12.55 -5.41
C SER A 45 -7.76 -11.89 -4.44
N LEU A 46 -8.53 -10.90 -4.89
CA LEU A 46 -9.57 -10.25 -4.10
C LEU A 46 -10.75 -11.19 -3.80
N GLU A 47 -11.09 -12.08 -4.77
CA GLU A 47 -12.16 -13.05 -4.60
C GLU A 47 -11.74 -14.33 -3.87
N ASN A 48 -10.46 -14.71 -3.94
CA ASN A 48 -9.95 -15.94 -3.34
C ASN A 48 -8.76 -15.64 -2.40
N PRO A 49 -8.94 -14.87 -1.33
CA PRO A 49 -7.86 -14.54 -0.39
C PRO A 49 -7.47 -15.74 0.46
N ILE A 50 -6.30 -15.66 1.10
CA ILE A 50 -5.79 -16.70 1.99
C ILE A 50 -6.39 -16.51 3.39
N GLY A 51 -7.09 -17.52 3.90
CA GLY A 51 -7.53 -17.59 5.29
C GLY A 51 -8.66 -16.63 5.71
N THR A 52 -9.34 -15.99 4.74
CA THR A 52 -10.46 -15.08 5.00
C THR A 52 -11.51 -15.14 3.90
N LYS A 53 -12.62 -14.39 4.05
CA LYS A 53 -13.63 -14.21 3.01
C LYS A 53 -13.11 -13.26 1.93
N SER A 54 -13.71 -13.34 0.71
CA SER A 54 -13.42 -12.38 -0.37
C SER A 54 -13.70 -10.93 0.06
N LEU A 55 -13.02 -9.98 -0.59
CA LEU A 55 -13.23 -8.56 -0.33
C LEU A 55 -14.70 -8.16 -0.57
N SER A 56 -15.32 -8.69 -1.63
CA SER A 56 -16.72 -8.42 -1.97
C SER A 56 -17.68 -8.86 -0.86
N VAL A 57 -17.45 -10.03 -0.27
CA VAL A 57 -18.26 -10.55 0.85
C VAL A 57 -18.08 -9.68 2.09
N ILE A 58 -16.82 -9.38 2.48
CA ILE A 58 -16.55 -8.55 3.66
C ILE A 58 -17.16 -7.16 3.49
N ALA A 59 -16.98 -6.52 2.34
CA ALA A 59 -17.51 -5.20 2.04
C ALA A 59 -19.04 -5.18 2.08
N SER A 60 -19.71 -6.17 1.46
CA SER A 60 -21.18 -6.29 1.49
C SER A 60 -21.73 -6.53 2.90
N GLU A 61 -21.04 -7.29 3.74
CA GLU A 61 -21.41 -7.46 5.15
C GLU A 61 -21.35 -6.13 5.90
N LYS A 62 -20.32 -5.30 5.65
CA LYS A 62 -20.18 -3.98 6.27
C LYS A 62 -21.29 -3.02 5.87
N THR A 63 -21.57 -2.89 4.57
CA THR A 63 -22.62 -1.98 4.05
C THR A 63 -24.02 -2.43 4.45
N ARG A 64 -24.27 -3.74 4.53
CA ARG A 64 -25.54 -4.28 5.03
C ARG A 64 -25.76 -3.98 6.52
N CYS A 65 -24.72 -4.07 7.35
CA CYS A 65 -24.80 -3.74 8.79
C CYS A 65 -24.88 -2.23 9.03
N ASN A 66 -24.19 -1.44 8.21
CA ASN A 66 -24.17 0.02 8.31
C ASN A 66 -24.20 0.63 6.88
N PRO A 67 -25.35 1.13 6.39
CA PRO A 67 -25.43 1.78 5.08
C PRO A 67 -24.52 3.01 4.90
N GLN A 68 -24.01 3.57 6.00
CA GLN A 68 -23.06 4.69 6.04
C GLN A 68 -21.63 4.22 6.36
N ALA A 69 -21.35 2.93 6.19
CA ALA A 69 -20.03 2.38 6.45
C ALA A 69 -18.94 3.12 5.65
N LYS A 70 -17.82 3.35 6.29
CA LYS A 70 -16.65 4.01 5.71
C LYS A 70 -15.55 2.99 5.43
N ALA A 71 -14.93 3.10 4.25
CA ALA A 71 -13.76 2.32 3.89
C ALA A 71 -12.52 3.20 3.79
N VAL A 72 -11.40 2.70 4.26
CA VAL A 72 -10.08 3.31 4.04
C VAL A 72 -9.17 2.33 3.32
N ILE A 73 -8.53 2.82 2.27
CA ILE A 73 -7.48 2.10 1.54
C ILE A 73 -6.17 2.79 1.87
N VAL A 74 -5.27 2.07 2.51
CA VAL A 74 -3.94 2.59 2.86
C VAL A 74 -2.95 2.18 1.80
N VAL A 75 -2.31 3.17 1.18
CA VAL A 75 -1.30 2.97 0.14
C VAL A 75 0.05 3.47 0.62
N SER A 76 1.14 2.87 0.17
CA SER A 76 2.47 3.40 0.44
C SER A 76 2.73 4.68 -0.37
N ASP A 77 3.69 5.49 0.04
CA ASP A 77 4.15 6.62 -0.73
C ASP A 77 5.01 6.20 -1.95
N ASN A 78 5.40 7.15 -2.77
CA ASN A 78 6.19 6.94 -3.99
C ASN A 78 7.61 6.38 -3.77
N THR A 79 8.03 6.18 -2.54
CA THR A 79 9.31 5.50 -2.22
C THR A 79 9.22 3.98 -2.36
N ARG A 80 8.01 3.43 -2.54
CA ARG A 80 7.77 2.01 -2.77
C ARG A 80 7.29 1.78 -4.21
N PRO A 81 7.87 0.82 -4.93
CA PRO A 81 7.49 0.54 -6.32
C PRO A 81 6.21 -0.32 -6.40
N VAL A 82 5.11 0.17 -5.81
CA VAL A 82 3.82 -0.52 -5.87
C VAL A 82 3.01 0.04 -7.04
N PRO A 83 2.49 -0.81 -7.94
CA PRO A 83 1.71 -0.37 -9.10
C PRO A 83 0.28 -0.02 -8.68
N TYR A 84 0.04 1.21 -8.26
CA TYR A 84 -1.31 1.68 -7.94
C TYR A 84 -2.10 2.12 -9.17
N LYS A 85 -1.42 2.52 -10.24
CA LYS A 85 -1.96 3.19 -11.43
C LYS A 85 -1.92 2.32 -12.68
N GLY A 86 -2.85 2.57 -13.63
CA GLY A 86 -2.88 1.97 -14.95
C GLY A 86 -3.55 0.59 -15.01
N GLU A 87 -3.42 -0.08 -16.15
CA GLU A 87 -4.07 -1.38 -16.40
C GLU A 87 -3.63 -2.48 -15.44
N GLU A 88 -2.38 -2.43 -15.01
CA GLU A 88 -1.80 -3.37 -14.03
C GLU A 88 -1.92 -2.84 -12.59
N GLY A 89 -2.62 -1.70 -12.38
CA GLY A 89 -2.79 -1.04 -11.09
C GLY A 89 -3.74 -1.78 -10.16
N ILE A 90 -3.36 -1.85 -8.88
CA ILE A 90 -4.14 -2.57 -7.86
C ILE A 90 -5.26 -1.73 -7.24
N LEU A 91 -5.21 -0.39 -7.33
CA LEU A 91 -6.10 0.49 -6.60
C LEU A 91 -7.53 0.48 -7.17
N MET A 92 -7.69 0.65 -8.49
CA MET A 92 -9.01 0.67 -9.13
C MET A 92 -9.79 -0.65 -8.98
N PRO A 93 -9.21 -1.86 -9.12
CA PRO A 93 -9.89 -3.10 -8.79
C PRO A 93 -10.48 -3.16 -7.37
N ILE A 94 -9.73 -2.66 -6.38
CA ILE A 94 -10.20 -2.57 -4.99
C ILE A 94 -11.39 -1.61 -4.89
N ILE A 95 -11.26 -0.40 -5.43
CA ILE A 95 -12.31 0.63 -5.42
C ILE A 95 -13.59 0.11 -6.11
N CYS A 96 -13.47 -0.49 -7.30
CA CYS A 96 -14.60 -1.06 -8.02
C CYS A 96 -15.31 -2.17 -7.20
N THR A 97 -14.54 -3.01 -6.51
CA THR A 97 -15.10 -4.06 -5.64
C THR A 97 -15.86 -3.44 -4.47
N LEU A 98 -15.35 -2.39 -3.83
CA LEU A 98 -16.04 -1.68 -2.75
C LEU A 98 -17.34 -1.03 -3.25
N MET A 99 -17.31 -0.33 -4.37
CA MET A 99 -18.49 0.30 -4.96
C MET A 99 -19.57 -0.72 -5.32
N SER A 100 -19.19 -1.83 -5.96
CA SER A 100 -20.10 -2.93 -6.30
C SER A 100 -20.69 -3.62 -5.05
N SER A 101 -20.00 -3.48 -3.90
CA SER A 101 -20.44 -4.02 -2.61
C SER A 101 -21.24 -3.01 -1.77
N GLY A 102 -21.63 -1.86 -2.35
CA GLY A 102 -22.52 -0.88 -1.73
C GLY A 102 -21.85 0.30 -1.04
N PHE A 103 -20.53 0.45 -1.09
CA PHE A 103 -19.88 1.68 -0.63
C PHE A 103 -20.09 2.81 -1.65
N SER A 104 -20.49 4.00 -1.17
CA SER A 104 -20.46 5.20 -1.99
C SER A 104 -19.05 5.72 -2.18
N THR A 105 -18.75 6.39 -3.27
CA THR A 105 -17.42 7.00 -3.49
C THR A 105 -17.04 7.98 -2.40
N SER A 106 -18.01 8.73 -1.85
CA SER A 106 -17.81 9.66 -0.74
C SER A 106 -17.49 8.98 0.61
N SER A 107 -17.78 7.67 0.74
CA SER A 107 -17.45 6.89 1.94
C SER A 107 -16.10 6.15 1.84
N ILE A 108 -15.44 6.23 0.68
CA ILE A 108 -14.11 5.65 0.45
C ILE A 108 -13.06 6.75 0.58
N THR A 109 -12.00 6.49 1.33
CA THR A 109 -10.84 7.39 1.43
C THR A 109 -9.56 6.61 1.18
N VAL A 110 -8.67 7.16 0.36
CA VAL A 110 -7.31 6.66 0.17
C VAL A 110 -6.38 7.46 1.07
N VAL A 111 -5.63 6.77 1.92
CA VAL A 111 -4.63 7.37 2.82
C VAL A 111 -3.25 6.94 2.39
N ILE A 112 -2.40 7.90 2.05
CA ILE A 112 -1.00 7.66 1.71
C ILE A 112 -0.20 7.57 3.02
N ALA A 113 0.35 6.41 3.29
CA ALA A 113 1.11 6.10 4.51
C ALA A 113 2.54 6.64 4.43
N THR A 114 2.70 7.94 4.46
CA THR A 114 4.00 8.64 4.43
C THR A 114 4.89 8.35 5.63
N GLY A 115 4.32 7.88 6.74
CA GLY A 115 5.05 7.67 7.99
C GLY A 115 5.62 8.99 8.51
N THR A 116 6.96 9.06 8.57
CA THR A 116 7.70 10.29 8.94
C THR A 116 8.29 11.01 7.73
N HIS A 117 8.03 10.53 6.52
CA HIS A 117 8.47 11.18 5.30
C HIS A 117 7.73 12.50 5.09
N LYS A 118 8.29 13.35 4.20
CA LYS A 118 7.60 14.55 3.74
C LYS A 118 6.33 14.14 2.98
N ALA A 119 5.25 14.89 3.18
CA ALA A 119 4.02 14.72 2.43
C ALA A 119 4.28 14.80 0.91
N MET A 120 3.65 13.92 0.15
CA MET A 120 3.68 13.98 -1.31
C MET A 120 2.95 15.23 -1.81
N SER A 121 3.51 15.88 -2.84
CA SER A 121 2.82 16.97 -3.55
C SER A 121 1.65 16.43 -4.38
N GLU A 122 0.72 17.31 -4.75
CA GLU A 122 -0.40 16.95 -5.64
C GLU A 122 0.10 16.31 -6.94
N GLY A 123 1.12 16.87 -7.58
CA GLY A 123 1.71 16.30 -8.80
C GLY A 123 2.22 14.87 -8.59
N GLN A 124 2.93 14.60 -7.49
CA GLN A 124 3.40 13.24 -7.17
C GLN A 124 2.24 12.28 -6.91
N ILE A 125 1.17 12.76 -6.29
CA ILE A 125 -0.03 11.94 -6.05
C ILE A 125 -0.70 11.58 -7.38
N HIS A 126 -0.87 12.54 -8.30
CA HIS A 126 -1.43 12.30 -9.64
C HIS A 126 -0.52 11.42 -10.54
N GLU A 127 0.80 11.43 -10.32
CA GLU A 127 1.71 10.49 -10.97
C GLU A 127 1.49 9.05 -10.47
N MET A 128 1.18 8.86 -9.19
CA MET A 128 1.07 7.56 -8.53
C MET A 128 -0.33 6.95 -8.64
N ILE A 129 -1.38 7.76 -8.69
CA ILE A 129 -2.79 7.33 -8.63
C ILE A 129 -3.50 7.71 -9.94
N ASP A 130 -4.41 6.84 -10.39
CA ASP A 130 -5.22 7.09 -11.59
C ASP A 130 -6.11 8.32 -11.44
N GLU A 131 -6.23 9.11 -12.50
CA GLU A 131 -7.10 10.28 -12.57
C GLU A 131 -8.58 9.92 -12.35
N GLU A 132 -8.97 8.69 -12.66
CA GLU A 132 -10.31 8.17 -12.42
C GLU A 132 -10.69 8.20 -10.93
N VAL A 133 -9.75 7.97 -10.02
CA VAL A 133 -9.99 8.02 -8.56
C VAL A 133 -10.46 9.42 -8.14
N PHE A 134 -9.84 10.47 -8.68
CA PHE A 134 -10.20 11.87 -8.41
C PHE A 134 -11.52 12.24 -9.09
N SER A 135 -11.72 11.79 -10.32
CA SER A 135 -12.96 12.00 -11.08
C SER A 135 -14.19 11.38 -10.40
N LEU A 136 -14.01 10.27 -9.67
CA LEU A 136 -15.03 9.65 -8.83
C LEU A 136 -15.30 10.43 -7.54
N GLY A 137 -14.55 11.49 -7.25
CA GLY A 137 -14.68 12.28 -6.03
C GLY A 137 -14.14 11.56 -4.77
N ILE A 138 -13.33 10.54 -4.94
CA ILE A 138 -12.70 9.81 -3.82
C ILE A 138 -11.61 10.68 -3.22
N LYS A 139 -11.65 10.83 -1.90
CA LYS A 139 -10.67 11.63 -1.17
C LYS A 139 -9.34 10.88 -1.08
N VAL A 140 -8.25 11.54 -1.49
CA VAL A 140 -6.86 11.05 -1.34
C VAL A 140 -6.12 12.01 -0.42
N VAL A 141 -5.52 11.49 0.66
CA VAL A 141 -4.84 12.32 1.66
C VAL A 141 -3.50 11.73 2.09
N ASN A 142 -2.52 12.60 2.32
CA ASN A 142 -1.31 12.20 3.02
C ASN A 142 -1.60 11.96 4.51
N HIS A 143 -1.00 10.92 5.08
CA HIS A 143 -0.88 10.83 6.52
C HIS A 143 0.17 11.85 7.01
N ASP A 144 -0.14 12.57 8.08
CA ASP A 144 0.83 13.39 8.80
C ASP A 144 0.97 12.86 10.24
N SER A 145 2.14 12.33 10.56
CA SER A 145 2.44 11.77 11.89
C SER A 145 2.58 12.85 12.97
N LYS A 146 2.62 14.13 12.60
CA LYS A 146 2.74 15.28 13.52
C LYS A 146 1.43 16.04 13.70
N ASP A 147 0.42 15.77 12.89
CA ASP A 147 -0.91 16.39 12.98
C ASP A 147 -1.71 15.76 14.12
N VAL A 148 -1.54 16.30 15.32
CA VAL A 148 -2.15 15.77 16.55
C VAL A 148 -3.68 15.77 16.53
N ASP A 149 -4.30 16.62 15.72
CA ASP A 149 -5.77 16.74 15.61
C ASP A 149 -6.33 15.60 14.77
N ASN A 150 -5.54 15.06 13.85
CA ASN A 150 -5.89 13.93 13.01
C ASN A 150 -5.29 12.59 13.48
N LEU A 151 -4.83 12.54 14.74
CA LEU A 151 -4.33 11.33 15.39
C LEU A 151 -5.23 10.91 16.55
N THR A 152 -5.71 9.70 16.53
CA THR A 152 -6.45 9.05 17.63
C THR A 152 -5.48 8.39 18.60
N LYS A 153 -5.56 8.73 19.88
CA LYS A 153 -4.78 8.09 20.95
C LYS A 153 -5.43 6.73 21.29
N ILE A 154 -4.68 5.65 21.15
CA ILE A 154 -5.15 4.29 21.47
C ILE A 154 -4.78 3.92 22.92
N GLY A 155 -3.61 4.33 23.40
CA GLY A 155 -3.17 4.01 24.77
C GLY A 155 -1.65 4.04 24.91
N LEU A 156 -1.18 3.28 25.89
CA LEU A 156 0.23 3.07 26.18
C LEU A 156 0.57 1.59 26.06
N THR A 157 1.75 1.28 25.52
CA THR A 157 2.28 -0.07 25.58
C THR A 157 2.72 -0.41 27.01
N SER A 158 3.01 -1.68 27.30
CA SER A 158 3.58 -2.13 28.58
C SER A 158 4.93 -1.46 28.91
N ARG A 159 5.61 -0.90 27.91
CA ARG A 159 6.87 -0.15 28.06
C ARG A 159 6.69 1.37 28.14
N GLY A 160 5.45 1.86 28.27
CA GLY A 160 5.14 3.28 28.38
C GLY A 160 5.15 4.04 27.05
N THR A 161 5.29 3.39 25.90
CA THR A 161 5.23 4.04 24.59
C THR A 161 3.81 4.46 24.28
N ARG A 162 3.60 5.73 23.97
CA ARG A 162 2.30 6.26 23.55
C ARG A 162 1.98 5.80 22.13
N VAL A 163 0.79 5.22 21.94
CA VAL A 163 0.30 4.76 20.65
C VAL A 163 -0.75 5.73 20.12
N THR A 164 -0.48 6.30 18.95
CA THR A 164 -1.42 7.15 18.20
C THR A 164 -1.52 6.63 16.77
N VAL A 165 -2.72 6.68 16.19
CA VAL A 165 -3.00 6.18 14.84
C VAL A 165 -3.84 7.21 14.09
N ASN A 166 -3.68 7.28 12.78
CA ASN A 166 -4.46 8.16 11.91
C ASN A 166 -5.97 8.03 12.18
N SER A 167 -6.65 9.16 12.40
CA SER A 167 -8.07 9.17 12.79
C SER A 167 -9.00 8.66 11.68
N ILE A 168 -8.69 8.90 10.39
CA ILE A 168 -9.46 8.37 9.27
C ILE A 168 -9.39 6.84 9.28
N TYR A 169 -8.19 6.29 9.48
CA TYR A 169 -8.01 4.84 9.60
C TYR A 169 -8.81 4.26 10.78
N MET A 170 -8.76 4.91 11.92
CA MET A 170 -9.48 4.43 13.13
C MET A 170 -10.99 4.45 12.95
N GLN A 171 -11.54 5.47 12.30
CA GLN A 171 -12.98 5.66 12.10
C GLN A 171 -13.57 4.79 10.97
N ALA A 172 -12.75 4.18 10.14
CA ALA A 172 -13.24 3.34 9.05
C ALA A 172 -13.77 2.00 9.56
N ASP A 173 -14.90 1.55 9.00
CA ASP A 173 -15.51 0.24 9.27
C ASP A 173 -14.79 -0.89 8.54
N LEU A 174 -14.20 -0.57 7.36
CA LEU A 174 -13.40 -1.46 6.55
C LEU A 174 -12.04 -0.83 6.28
N LYS A 175 -10.98 -1.58 6.58
CA LYS A 175 -9.59 -1.16 6.43
C LYS A 175 -8.87 -2.09 5.48
N ILE A 176 -8.26 -1.54 4.44
CA ILE A 176 -7.48 -2.26 3.41
C ILE A 176 -6.07 -1.71 3.44
N LEU A 177 -5.09 -2.61 3.56
CA LEU A 177 -3.66 -2.30 3.75
C LEU A 177 -2.85 -2.91 2.61
#